data_3597bc5728eecda428c189f045970ac5
#
_entry.id   3597bc5728eecda428c189f045970ac5
#
_cell.length_a   1.000
_cell.length_b   1.000
_cell.length_c   1.000
_cell.angle_alpha   90.00
_cell.angle_beta   90.00
_cell.angle_gamma   90.00
#
_symmetry.space_group_name_H-M   'P 1'
#
loop_
_entity.id
_entity.type
_entity.pdbx_description
1 polymer ?
#
loop_
_entity_poly.entity_id
_entity_poly.type
_entity_poly.pdbx_seq_one_letter_code
_entity_poly.pdbx_strand_id
1 'polypeptide(L)'
;TTRTPGLTKLFVDMSVAAADPYHPAHTFMERHRQRVHDVVRMALGIDDEQAIRLVVAAAEGLQMRWIQNQATDIAGDLEALARVLTTRSVVS
;
A
#
# COMPACT_ATOMS: atom_id res chain seq x y z
N THR A 1 0.50 6.12 10.56
CA THR A 1 1.63 5.30 10.05
C THR A 1 2.94 6.05 10.06
N THR A 2 2.91 7.35 9.87
CA THR A 2 4.14 8.16 9.84
C THR A 2 4.66 8.54 11.22
N ARG A 3 3.92 8.21 12.28
CA ARG A 3 4.30 8.61 13.65
C ARG A 3 5.14 7.59 14.38
N THR A 4 5.04 6.31 14.04
CA THR A 4 5.67 5.25 14.83
C THR A 4 6.35 4.25 13.92
N PRO A 5 7.68 4.43 13.68
CA PRO A 5 8.46 3.50 12.87
C PRO A 5 8.36 2.05 13.37
N GLY A 6 8.30 1.87 14.69
CA GLY A 6 8.19 0.53 15.29
C GLY A 6 6.90 -0.18 14.93
N LEU A 7 5.77 0.55 14.89
CA LEU A 7 4.50 -0.03 14.48
C LEU A 7 4.50 -0.44 13.01
N THR A 8 5.05 0.42 12.15
CA THR A 8 5.15 0.13 10.72
C THR A 8 6.03 -1.10 10.49
N LYS A 9 7.15 -1.19 11.21
CA LYS A 9 8.04 -2.35 11.10
C LYS A 9 7.33 -3.62 11.54
N LEU A 10 6.60 -3.57 12.66
CA LEU A 10 5.83 -4.71 13.14
C LEU A 10 4.82 -5.16 12.08
N PHE A 11 4.15 -4.21 11.45
CA PHE A 11 3.18 -4.51 10.41
C PHE A 11 3.82 -5.19 9.21
N VAL A 12 4.99 -4.71 8.78
CA VAL A 12 5.76 -5.33 7.70
C VAL A 12 6.19 -6.74 8.09
N ASP A 13 6.69 -6.93 9.31
CA ASP A 13 7.09 -8.24 9.81
C ASP A 13 5.91 -9.21 9.83
N MET A 14 4.73 -8.75 10.24
CA MET A 14 3.52 -9.56 10.20
C MET A 14 3.12 -9.92 8.77
N SER A 15 3.31 -9.00 7.82
CA SER A 15 3.00 -9.25 6.42
C SER A 15 3.89 -10.36 5.84
N VAL A 16 5.17 -10.34 6.20
CA VAL A 16 6.11 -11.39 5.77
C VAL A 16 5.72 -12.74 6.39
N ALA A 17 5.41 -12.77 7.69
CA ALA A 17 4.98 -13.99 8.36
C ALA A 17 3.66 -14.52 7.78
N ALA A 18 2.74 -13.63 7.42
CA ALA A 18 1.43 -13.98 6.86
C ALA A 18 1.52 -14.61 5.47
N ALA A 19 2.68 -14.58 4.82
CA ALA A 19 2.89 -15.27 3.55
C ALA A 19 2.74 -16.80 3.71
N ASP A 20 2.96 -17.32 4.92
CA ASP A 20 2.68 -18.71 5.26
C ASP A 20 1.17 -18.87 5.52
N PRO A 21 0.43 -19.68 4.70
CA PRO A 21 -1.02 -19.84 4.89
C PRO A 21 -1.41 -20.42 6.25
N TYR A 22 -0.48 -21.08 6.93
CA TYR A 22 -0.72 -21.69 8.23
C TYR A 22 -0.43 -20.73 9.38
N HIS A 23 0.14 -19.55 9.10
CA HIS A 23 0.40 -18.57 10.14
C HIS A 23 -0.90 -17.88 10.57
N PRO A 24 -1.11 -17.66 11.89
CA PRO A 24 -2.35 -17.01 12.37
C PRO A 24 -2.62 -15.63 11.75
N ALA A 25 -1.56 -14.92 11.36
CA ALA A 25 -1.71 -13.59 10.76
C ALA A 25 -2.21 -13.61 9.32
N HIS A 26 -2.23 -14.77 8.66
CA HIS A 26 -2.57 -14.86 7.23
C HIS A 26 -3.97 -14.30 6.94
N THR A 27 -5.00 -14.80 7.63
CA THR A 27 -6.38 -14.35 7.42
C THR A 27 -6.54 -12.87 7.74
N PHE A 28 -5.91 -12.41 8.83
CA PHE A 28 -5.95 -11.00 9.21
C PHE A 28 -5.37 -10.12 8.10
N MET A 29 -4.21 -10.49 7.56
CA MET A 29 -3.53 -9.71 6.53
C MET A 29 -4.29 -9.74 5.20
N GLU A 30 -4.95 -10.86 4.87
CA GLU A 30 -5.78 -10.94 3.68
C GLU A 30 -6.97 -9.97 3.77
N ARG A 31 -7.64 -9.91 4.92
CA ARG A 31 -8.75 -8.98 5.15
C ARG A 31 -8.27 -7.54 5.10
N HIS A 32 -7.11 -7.27 5.67
CA HIS A 32 -6.52 -5.94 5.64
C HIS A 32 -6.20 -5.52 4.21
N ARG A 33 -5.58 -6.42 3.45
CA ARG A 33 -5.22 -6.15 2.05
C ARG A 33 -6.47 -5.84 1.22
N GLN A 34 -7.54 -6.60 1.40
CA GLN A 34 -8.79 -6.36 0.70
C GLN A 34 -9.37 -4.99 1.04
N ARG A 35 -9.32 -4.62 2.31
CA ARG A 35 -9.82 -3.32 2.78
C ARG A 35 -9.02 -2.16 2.19
N VAL A 36 -7.70 -2.28 2.18
CA VAL A 36 -6.82 -1.27 1.58
C VAL A 36 -7.10 -1.15 0.08
N HIS A 37 -7.29 -2.28 -0.58
CA HIS A 37 -7.61 -2.32 -2.01
C HIS A 37 -8.91 -1.54 -2.30
N ASP A 38 -9.95 -1.76 -1.50
CA ASP A 38 -11.23 -1.08 -1.65
C ASP A 38 -11.11 0.43 -1.42
N VAL A 39 -10.35 0.83 -0.40
CA VAL A 39 -10.11 2.24 -0.11
C VAL A 39 -9.38 2.93 -1.27
N VAL A 40 -8.38 2.28 -1.83
CA VAL A 40 -7.63 2.82 -2.96
C VAL A 40 -8.54 2.94 -4.19
N ARG A 41 -9.38 1.94 -4.45
CA ARG A 41 -10.35 2.00 -5.56
C ARG A 41 -11.24 3.23 -5.43
N MET A 42 -11.77 3.46 -4.24
CA MET A 42 -12.63 4.63 -3.99
C MET A 42 -11.86 5.93 -4.14
N ALA A 43 -10.64 5.99 -3.63
CA ALA A 43 -9.83 7.21 -3.67
C ALA A 43 -9.43 7.58 -5.10
N LEU A 44 -9.09 6.59 -5.93
CA LEU A 44 -8.72 6.83 -7.32
C LEU A 44 -9.94 7.10 -8.21
N GLY A 45 -11.10 6.59 -7.83
CA GLY A 45 -12.31 6.74 -8.63
C GLY A 45 -12.26 5.99 -9.95
N ILE A 46 -11.47 4.93 -10.04
CA ILE A 46 -11.32 4.11 -11.25
C ILE A 46 -11.44 2.63 -10.89
N ASP A 47 -11.80 1.83 -11.89
CA ASP A 47 -11.94 0.37 -11.75
C ASP A 47 -10.83 -0.41 -12.43
N ASP A 48 -9.68 0.21 -12.65
CA ASP A 48 -8.52 -0.46 -13.21
C ASP A 48 -7.80 -1.24 -12.11
N GLU A 49 -8.02 -2.54 -12.07
CA GLU A 49 -7.43 -3.42 -11.06
C GLU A 49 -5.90 -3.38 -11.07
N GLN A 50 -5.29 -3.24 -12.24
CA GLN A 50 -3.83 -3.16 -12.33
C GLN A 50 -3.32 -1.88 -11.68
N ALA A 51 -3.97 -0.74 -11.95
CA ALA A 51 -3.59 0.53 -11.34
C ALA A 51 -3.74 0.47 -9.82
N ILE A 52 -4.84 -0.12 -9.33
CA ILE A 52 -5.08 -0.27 -7.90
C ILE A 52 -3.98 -1.11 -7.26
N ARG A 53 -3.62 -2.24 -7.88
CA ARG A 53 -2.55 -3.09 -7.36
C ARG A 53 -1.21 -2.36 -7.31
N LEU A 54 -0.92 -1.55 -8.32
CA LEU A 54 0.33 -0.79 -8.36
C LEU A 54 0.39 0.26 -7.25
N VAL A 55 -0.71 0.95 -6.99
CA VAL A 55 -0.76 1.94 -5.90
C VAL A 55 -0.59 1.26 -4.55
N VAL A 56 -1.27 0.13 -4.33
CA VAL A 56 -1.13 -0.62 -3.08
C VAL A 56 0.30 -1.10 -2.88
N ALA A 57 0.92 -1.65 -3.93
CA ALA A 57 2.31 -2.11 -3.87
C ALA A 57 3.27 -0.95 -3.60
N ALA A 58 3.02 0.20 -4.21
CA ALA A 58 3.83 1.39 -3.97
C ALA A 58 3.71 1.87 -2.53
N ALA A 59 2.50 1.84 -1.96
CA ALA A 59 2.29 2.22 -0.57
C ALA A 59 3.08 1.32 0.38
N GLU A 60 3.07 0.02 0.12
CA GLU A 60 3.84 -0.95 0.91
C GLU A 60 5.34 -0.68 0.79
N GLY A 61 5.83 -0.45 -0.42
CA GLY A 61 7.24 -0.14 -0.65
C GLY A 61 7.68 1.17 0.00
N LEU A 62 6.81 2.19 -0.02
CA LEU A 62 7.10 3.47 0.61
C LEU A 62 7.16 3.34 2.13
N GLN A 63 6.34 2.49 2.73
CA GLN A 63 6.42 2.20 4.15
C GLN A 63 7.77 1.58 4.52
N MET A 64 8.27 0.67 3.69
CA MET A 64 9.60 0.09 3.89
C MET A 64 10.69 1.15 3.83
N ARG A 65 10.61 2.06 2.86
CA ARG A 65 11.57 3.16 2.74
C ARG A 65 11.50 4.10 3.93
N TRP A 66 10.30 4.36 4.42
CA TRP A 66 10.11 5.23 5.58
C TRP A 66 10.74 4.65 6.85
N ILE A 67 10.71 3.33 7.02
CA ILE A 67 11.39 2.67 8.13
C ILE A 67 12.90 2.96 8.09
N GLN A 68 13.47 2.97 6.90
CA GLN A 68 14.90 3.22 6.70
C GLN A 68 15.23 4.71 6.74
N ASN A 69 14.32 5.55 6.26
CA ASN A 69 14.53 6.99 6.17
C ASN A 69 13.19 7.71 6.38
N GLN A 70 13.03 8.29 7.56
CA GLN A 70 11.78 8.97 7.93
C GLN A 70 11.53 10.27 7.17
N ALA A 71 12.46 10.70 6.35
CA ALA A 71 12.25 11.83 5.44
C ALA A 71 11.45 11.46 4.19
N THR A 72 11.19 10.16 3.97
CA THR A 72 10.37 9.70 2.85
C THR A 72 8.96 10.29 2.93
N ASP A 73 8.52 10.93 1.86
CA ASP A 73 7.19 11.54 1.77
C ASP A 73 6.21 10.55 1.14
N ILE A 74 5.63 9.69 1.97
CA ILE A 74 4.72 8.63 1.51
C ILE A 74 3.51 9.24 0.81
N ALA A 75 2.87 10.24 1.44
CA ALA A 75 1.65 10.83 0.90
C ALA A 75 1.91 11.56 -0.42
N GLY A 76 2.98 12.34 -0.49
CA GLY A 76 3.34 13.07 -1.71
C GLY A 76 3.71 12.16 -2.86
N ASP A 77 4.45 11.09 -2.57
CA ASP A 77 4.83 10.12 -3.60
C ASP A 77 3.64 9.33 -4.12
N LEU A 78 2.70 8.95 -3.24
CA LEU A 78 1.48 8.27 -3.67
C LEU A 78 0.59 9.18 -4.51
N GLU A 79 0.50 10.46 -4.14
CA GLU A 79 -0.24 11.44 -4.92
C GLU A 79 0.34 11.59 -6.32
N ALA A 80 1.66 11.67 -6.42
CA ALA A 80 2.35 11.74 -7.71
C ALA A 80 2.07 10.51 -8.57
N LEU A 81 2.12 9.32 -7.98
CA LEU A 81 1.81 8.07 -8.69
C LEU A 81 0.37 8.07 -9.17
N ALA A 82 -0.58 8.47 -8.32
CA ALA A 82 -1.99 8.51 -8.69
C ALA A 82 -2.23 9.45 -9.87
N ARG A 83 -1.55 10.60 -9.92
CA ARG A 83 -1.65 11.52 -11.06
C ARG A 83 -1.19 10.87 -12.35
N VAL A 84 -0.06 10.17 -12.30
CA VAL A 84 0.47 9.48 -13.49
C VAL A 84 -0.51 8.43 -13.99
N LEU A 85 -1.05 7.61 -13.09
CA LEU A 85 -1.94 6.52 -13.45
C LEU A 85 -3.28 7.03 -13.99
N THR A 86 -3.85 8.06 -13.37
CA THR A 86 -5.12 8.63 -13.82
C THR A 86 -4.98 9.38 -15.15
N THR A 87 -3.86 10.07 -15.36
CA THR A 87 -3.56 10.73 -16.62
C THR A 87 -3.47 9.71 -17.74
N ARG A 88 -2.79 8.58 -17.51
CA ARG A 88 -2.70 7.48 -18.47
C ARG A 88 -4.05 6.93 -18.83
N SER A 89 -4.92 6.74 -17.84
CA SER A 89 -6.28 6.21 -18.06
C SER A 89 -7.11 7.14 -18.93
N VAL A 90 -6.94 8.46 -18.79
CA VAL A 90 -7.67 9.43 -19.58
C VAL A 90 -7.17 9.45 -21.03
N VAL A 91 -5.87 9.31 -21.23
CA VAL A 91 -5.27 9.38 -22.57
C VAL A 91 -5.51 8.10 -23.37
N SER A 92 -5.50 6.97 -22.69
CA SER A 92 -5.70 5.68 -23.34
C SER A 92 -7.17 5.35 -23.48
#